data_c001a217783cfc650e0fbee5749c2959
#
_entry.id   c001a217783cfc650e0fbee5749c2959
#
_cell.length_a   1.000
_cell.length_b   1.000
_cell.length_c   1.000
_cell.angle_alpha   90.00
_cell.angle_beta   90.00
_cell.angle_gamma   90.00
#
_symmetry.space_group_name_H-M   'P 1'
#
loop_
_entity.id
_entity.type
_entity.pdbx_description
1 polymer ?
#
loop_
_entity_poly.entity_id
_entity_poly.type
_entity_poly.pdbx_seq_one_letter_code
_entity_poly.pdbx_strand_id
1 'polypeptide(L)' 'MKITLDTEKKYVIIPDNFFDQIEKINEFRRENGVDEVKPMAYIRDVFEKAMSNTDRNLKRKSDVTAKRQSKSAPSTEAK' A
#
# COMPACT_ATOMS: atom_id res chain seq x y z
N MET A 1 4.13 5.04 0.60
CA MET A 1 3.77 4.34 1.86
C MET A 1 3.29 2.94 1.51
N LYS A 2 3.75 1.96 2.21
CA LYS A 2 3.43 0.57 1.91
C LYS A 2 2.59 -0.03 3.03
N ILE A 3 1.44 -0.60 2.68
CA ILE A 3 0.54 -1.22 3.63
C ILE A 3 0.35 -2.67 3.20
N THR A 4 0.52 -3.59 4.14
CA THR A 4 0.48 -5.02 3.85
C THR A 4 -0.67 -5.65 4.61
N LEU A 5 -1.34 -6.61 3.98
CA LEU A 5 -2.42 -7.36 4.61
C LEU A 5 -1.95 -8.78 4.88
N ASP A 6 -2.01 -9.18 6.14
CA ASP A 6 -1.71 -10.56 6.54
C ASP A 6 -3.04 -11.23 6.83
N THR A 7 -3.48 -12.06 5.91
CA THR A 7 -4.81 -12.66 6.01
C THR A 7 -4.86 -13.80 7.02
N GLU A 8 -3.71 -14.40 7.33
CA GLU A 8 -3.69 -15.47 8.31
C GLU A 8 -3.87 -14.95 9.72
N LYS A 9 -3.16 -13.90 10.04
CA LYS A 9 -3.25 -13.28 11.36
C LYS A 9 -4.25 -12.15 11.41
N LYS A 10 -4.78 -11.77 10.25
CA LYS A 10 -5.76 -10.71 10.13
C LYS A 10 -5.21 -9.37 10.62
N TYR A 11 -3.94 -9.14 10.31
CA TYR A 11 -3.29 -7.87 10.60
C TYR A 11 -3.25 -7.00 9.36
N VAL A 12 -3.41 -5.70 9.58
CA VAL A 12 -3.07 -4.71 8.57
C VAL A 12 -1.77 -4.07 9.05
N ILE A 13 -0.71 -4.29 8.31
CA ILE A 13 0.64 -3.88 8.72
C ILE A 13 0.97 -2.57 8.05
N ILE A 14 1.27 -1.57 8.86
CA ILE A 14 1.54 -0.22 8.38
C ILE A 14 2.97 0.16 8.70
N PRO A 15 3.53 1.15 7.98
CA PRO A 15 4.87 1.63 8.33
C PRO A 15 4.86 2.30 9.69
N ASP A 16 6.03 2.33 10.32
CA ASP A 16 6.15 2.92 11.66
C ASP A 16 5.71 4.37 11.68
N ASN A 17 5.91 5.10 10.59
CA ASN A 17 5.57 6.51 10.53
C ASN A 17 4.21 6.75 9.87
N PHE A 18 3.35 5.76 9.85
CA PHE A 18 2.05 5.87 9.18
C PHE A 18 1.23 7.04 9.73
N PHE A 19 1.12 7.11 11.05
CA PHE A 19 0.28 8.15 11.66
C PHE A 19 0.89 9.53 11.45
N ASP A 20 2.21 9.63 11.43
CA ASP A 20 2.86 10.90 11.13
C ASP A 20 2.53 11.37 9.72
N GLN A 21 2.51 10.44 8.78
CA GLN A 21 2.18 10.79 7.41
C GLN A 21 0.72 11.20 7.26
N ILE A 22 -0.16 10.50 7.96
CA ILE A 22 -1.58 10.89 7.93
C ILE A 22 -1.75 12.28 8.52
N GLU A 23 -1.01 12.59 9.58
CA GLU A 23 -1.12 13.91 10.18
C GLU A 23 -0.64 15.00 9.23
N LYS A 24 0.42 14.75 8.48
CA LYS A 24 0.88 15.72 7.49
C LYS A 24 -0.15 15.95 6.40
N ILE A 25 -0.79 14.87 5.96
CA ILE A 25 -1.86 15.00 5.00
C ILE A 25 -2.99 15.85 5.57
N ASN A 26 -3.33 15.60 6.82
CA ASN A 26 -4.45 16.30 7.45
C ASN A 26 -4.11 17.77 7.71
N GLU A 27 -2.86 18.08 8.03
CA GLU A 27 -2.45 19.47 8.13
C GLU A 27 -2.70 20.21 6.84
N PHE A 28 -2.28 19.62 5.74
CA PHE A 28 -2.47 20.23 4.44
C PHE A 28 -3.95 20.40 4.12
N ARG A 29 -4.74 19.37 4.43
CA ARG A 29 -6.17 19.42 4.14
C ARG A 29 -6.86 20.50 4.98
N ARG A 30 -6.51 20.60 6.26
CA ARG A 30 -7.10 21.63 7.11
C ARG A 30 -6.77 23.03 6.59
N GLU A 31 -5.52 23.22 6.15
CA GLU A 31 -5.11 24.54 5.64
C GLU A 31 -5.86 24.90 4.37
N ASN A 32 -6.35 23.92 3.66
CA ASN A 32 -7.07 24.16 2.41
C ASN A 32 -8.57 23.97 2.55
N GLY A 33 -9.08 23.92 3.77
CA GLY A 33 -10.50 23.84 4.00
C GLY A 33 -11.12 22.51 3.62
N VAL A 34 -10.32 21.45 3.57
CA VAL A 34 -10.78 20.11 3.21
C VAL A 34 -10.85 19.25 4.46
N ASP A 35 -11.82 18.37 4.53
CA ASP A 35 -12.01 17.51 5.69
C ASP A 35 -10.81 16.60 5.91
N GLU A 36 -10.54 16.28 7.17
CA GLU A 36 -9.45 15.39 7.52
C GLU A 36 -9.75 13.96 7.08
N VAL A 37 -8.67 13.22 6.83
CA VAL A 37 -8.74 11.80 6.48
C VAL A 37 -8.58 10.99 7.74
N LYS A 38 -9.48 10.05 7.98
CA LYS A 38 -9.33 9.12 9.09
C LYS A 38 -8.41 7.97 8.67
N PRO A 39 -7.53 7.53 9.58
CA PRO A 39 -6.57 6.47 9.21
C PRO A 39 -7.21 5.22 8.64
N MET A 40 -8.30 4.74 9.25
CA MET A 40 -8.96 3.54 8.76
C MET A 40 -9.59 3.77 7.39
N ALA A 41 -10.15 4.95 7.17
CA ALA A 41 -10.73 5.28 5.87
C ALA A 41 -9.67 5.33 4.79
N TYR A 42 -8.50 5.86 5.13
CA TYR A 42 -7.39 5.88 4.19
C TYR A 42 -6.99 4.46 3.78
N ILE A 43 -6.84 3.57 4.76
CA ILE A 43 -6.46 2.20 4.48
C ILE A 43 -7.50 1.51 3.61
N ARG A 44 -8.78 1.68 3.96
CA ARG A 44 -9.85 1.07 3.17
C ARG A 44 -9.84 1.57 1.74
N ASP A 45 -9.61 2.86 1.57
CA ASP A 45 -9.61 3.47 0.24
C ASP A 45 -8.49 2.90 -0.63
N VAL A 46 -7.29 2.78 -0.08
CA VAL A 46 -6.17 2.26 -0.89
C VAL A 46 -6.39 0.80 -1.25
N PHE A 47 -6.97 0.00 -0.34
CA PHE A 47 -7.27 -1.38 -0.68
C PHE A 47 -8.36 -1.46 -1.75
N GLU A 48 -9.37 -0.63 -1.67
CA GLU A 48 -10.43 -0.62 -2.68
C GLU A 48 -9.85 -0.25 -4.05
N LYS A 49 -8.99 0.73 -4.08
CA LYS A 49 -8.38 1.13 -5.34
C LYS A 49 -7.49 0.03 -5.91
N ALA A 50 -6.75 -0.65 -5.05
CA ALA A 50 -5.92 -1.76 -5.51
C ALA A 50 -6.78 -2.89 -6.05
N MET A 51 -7.92 -3.14 -5.43
CA MET A 51 -8.77 -4.25 -5.82
C MET A 51 -9.66 -3.93 -7.02
N SER A 52 -9.81 -2.65 -7.34
CA SER A 52 -10.68 -2.27 -8.46
C SER A 52 -10.11 -2.71 -9.80
N ASN A 53 -8.85 -3.07 -9.86
CA ASN A 53 -8.23 -3.51 -11.09
C ASN A 53 -7.36 -4.72 -10.79
N THR A 54 -8.02 -5.81 -10.41
CA THR A 54 -7.31 -6.99 -9.93
C THR A 54 -6.45 -7.66 -10.99
N ASP A 55 -6.84 -7.55 -12.25
CA ASP A 55 -6.04 -8.16 -13.32
C ASP A 55 -4.64 -7.56 -13.37
N ARG A 56 -4.52 -6.28 -13.06
CA ARG A 56 -3.22 -5.62 -13.10
C ARG A 56 -2.53 -5.59 -11.75
N ASN A 57 -3.33 -5.53 -10.69
CA ASN A 57 -2.77 -5.27 -9.36
C ASN A 57 -2.57 -6.52 -8.53
N LEU A 58 -3.08 -7.65 -9.00
CA LEU A 58 -2.88 -8.91 -8.30
C LEU A 58 -1.54 -9.49 -8.71
N LYS A 59 -0.58 -9.44 -7.81
CA LYS A 59 0.79 -9.84 -8.10
C LYS A 59 1.19 -11.00 -7.20
N ARG A 60 1.99 -11.91 -7.75
CA ARG A 60 2.59 -12.93 -6.92
C ARG A 60 3.76 -12.33 -6.14
N LYS A 61 4.03 -12.91 -5.01
CA LYS A 61 5.12 -12.41 -4.18
C LYS A 61 6.44 -12.41 -4.95
N SER A 62 6.68 -13.45 -5.74
CA SER A 62 7.92 -13.55 -6.50
C SER A 62 8.02 -12.45 -7.54
N ASP A 63 6.90 -12.04 -8.11
CA ASP A 63 6.91 -10.97 -9.10
C ASP A 63 7.39 -9.67 -8.48
N VAL A 64 6.92 -9.38 -7.28
CA VAL A 64 7.28 -8.14 -6.60
C VAL A 64 8.72 -8.18 -6.13
N THR A 65 9.12 -9.31 -5.58
CA THR A 65 10.50 -9.48 -5.10
C THR A 65 11.49 -9.43 -6.24
N ALA A 66 11.19 -10.11 -7.34
CA ALA A 66 12.07 -10.13 -8.48
C ALA A 66 12.27 -8.74 -9.06
N LYS A 67 11.24 -7.93 -9.02
CA LYS A 67 11.36 -6.58 -9.53
C LYS A 67 12.42 -5.80 -8.78
N ARG A 68 12.51 -6.01 -7.48
CA ARG A 68 13.50 -5.33 -6.70
C ARG A 68 14.90 -5.81 -7.00
N GLN A 69 15.01 -7.06 -7.46
CA GLN A 69 16.28 -7.66 -7.81
C GLN A 69 16.38 -7.84 -9.30
N SER A 70 15.74 -7.01 -10.03
CA SER A 70 15.51 -7.20 -11.45
C SER A 70 16.77 -7.32 -12.27
N LYS A 71 17.81 -6.72 -11.82
CA LYS A 71 19.02 -6.80 -12.59
C LYS A 71 19.56 -8.20 -12.63
N SER A 72 19.12 -8.99 -11.76
CA SER A 72 19.61 -10.34 -11.80
C SER A 72 18.68 -11.23 -12.55
N ALA A 73 17.83 -10.98 -13.09
CA ALA A 73 17.17 -11.81 -13.74
C ALA A 73 16.22 -12.39 -14.12
N PRO A 74 16.47 -12.49 -14.26
CA PRO A 74 15.61 -12.99 -14.63
C PRO A 74 14.86 -13.98 -14.26
N SER A 75 15.05 -14.20 -14.06
CA SER A 75 14.47 -14.91 -13.80
C SER A 75 13.58 -15.24 -13.61
N THR A 76 13.57 -15.03 -13.80
CA THR A 76 12.81 -15.28 -13.77
C THR A 76 12.18 -15.94 -13.86
N GLU A 77 12.46 -16.31 -14.05
CA GLU A 77 11.96 -16.83 -14.32
C GLU A 77 11.29 -17.48 -13.86
N ALA A 78 11.64 -17.70 -13.74
CA ALA A 78 11.13 -18.40 -13.36
C ALA A 78 10.06 -18.65 -13.05
N LYS A 79 9.94 -18.58 -13.26
CA LYS A 79 8.98 -18.72 -13.24
C LYS A 79 8.50 -18.97 -13.33
#